data_2cbfd2db41ab8352a4460844fb1c7510
#
_entry.id   2cbfd2db41ab8352a4460844fb1c7510
#
_cell.length_a   1.000
_cell.length_b   1.000
_cell.length_c   1.000
_cell.angle_alpha   90.00
_cell.angle_beta   90.00
_cell.angle_gamma   90.00
#
_symmetry.space_group_name_H-M   'P 1'
#
loop_
_entity.id
_entity.type
_entity.pdbx_description
1 polymer ?
#
loop_
_entity_poly.entity_id
_entity_poly.type
_entity_poly.pdbx_seq_one_letter_code
_entity_poly.pdbx_strand_id
1 'polypeptide(L)'
;MAAQGQEIRQLAYYQVRPEGLDKSLAAIRKFVDYVRANEPGTLRYEVWQEKKDSTRFVHIFVFQDAEADRTHSESKAVEEFSGVLYPQCLAPVEFVDYKLVASNASPRP
;
A
#
# COMPACT_ATOMS: atom_id res chain seq x y z
N MET A 1 16.31 -13.54 -16.40
CA MET A 1 15.57 -12.96 -16.30
C MET A 1 14.44 -13.23 -15.57
N ALA A 2 14.50 -13.93 -14.81
CA ALA A 2 13.45 -14.30 -14.04
C ALA A 2 12.72 -13.25 -13.41
N ALA A 3 13.35 -12.23 -13.10
CA ALA A 3 12.69 -11.19 -12.40
C ALA A 3 11.62 -10.52 -13.17
N GLN A 4 11.71 -10.60 -14.53
CA GLN A 4 10.79 -10.03 -15.27
C GLN A 4 9.50 -10.68 -15.11
N GLY A 5 8.51 -10.22 -14.87
CA GLY A 5 7.25 -10.82 -14.67
C GLY A 5 7.03 -11.30 -13.25
N GLN A 6 7.99 -11.06 -12.40
CA GLN A 6 7.85 -11.44 -11.02
C GLN A 6 7.32 -10.30 -10.18
N GLU A 7 6.43 -9.51 -10.75
CA GLU A 7 5.79 -8.45 -10.00
C GLU A 7 5.02 -9.02 -8.83
N ILE A 8 5.05 -8.31 -7.72
CA ILE A 8 4.33 -8.69 -6.53
C ILE A 8 3.16 -7.75 -6.39
N ARG A 9 1.97 -8.31 -6.22
CA ARG A 9 0.74 -7.52 -6.05
C ARG A 9 0.12 -7.87 -4.73
N GLN A 10 -0.12 -6.85 -3.93
CA GLN A 10 -0.61 -7.05 -2.58
C GLN A 10 -1.63 -5.99 -2.26
N LEU A 11 -2.68 -6.36 -1.53
CA LEU A 11 -3.66 -5.42 -1.02
C LEU A 11 -3.65 -5.47 0.49
N ALA A 12 -3.89 -4.31 1.11
CA ALA A 12 -4.01 -4.22 2.56
C ALA A 12 -5.34 -3.58 2.90
N TYR A 13 -6.09 -4.23 3.77
CA TYR A 13 -7.44 -3.79 4.15
C TYR A 13 -7.47 -3.44 5.62
N TYR A 14 -8.14 -2.34 5.97
CA TYR A 14 -8.33 -2.02 7.38
C TYR A 14 -9.45 -1.02 7.56
N GLN A 15 -9.87 -0.88 8.80
CA GLN A 15 -10.85 0.12 9.19
C GLN A 15 -10.29 0.88 10.38
N VAL A 16 -10.40 2.20 10.38
CA VAL A 16 -9.94 3.01 11.50
C VAL A 16 -11.12 3.47 12.32
N ARG A 17 -10.87 3.83 13.59
CA ARG A 17 -11.91 4.42 14.40
C ARG A 17 -12.22 5.82 13.86
N PRO A 18 -13.48 6.28 13.99
CA PRO A 18 -13.85 7.57 13.41
C PRO A 18 -13.02 8.74 13.93
N GLU A 19 -12.67 8.72 15.21
CA GLU A 19 -11.90 9.82 15.78
C GLU A 19 -10.44 9.83 15.34
N GLY A 20 -9.96 8.76 14.70
CA GLY A 20 -8.61 8.69 14.15
C GLY A 20 -8.55 8.95 12.66
N LEU A 21 -9.68 9.29 12.03
CA LEU A 21 -9.74 9.39 10.58
C LEU A 21 -8.82 10.49 10.03
N ASP A 22 -8.88 11.69 10.58
CA ASP A 22 -8.06 12.79 10.06
C ASP A 22 -6.58 12.51 10.20
N LYS A 23 -6.19 11.95 11.33
CA LYS A 23 -4.79 11.57 11.58
C LYS A 23 -4.34 10.51 10.59
N SER A 24 -5.22 9.54 10.33
CA SER A 24 -4.92 8.45 9.38
C SER A 24 -4.76 9.00 7.97
N LEU A 25 -5.65 9.90 7.54
CA LEU A 25 -5.57 10.47 6.20
C LEU A 25 -4.28 11.28 6.02
N ALA A 26 -3.88 12.04 7.04
CA ALA A 26 -2.63 12.80 6.95
C ALA A 26 -1.43 11.88 6.83
N ALA A 27 -1.40 10.80 7.61
CA ALA A 27 -0.31 9.84 7.56
C ALA A 27 -0.25 9.12 6.21
N ILE A 28 -1.42 8.76 5.66
CA ILE A 28 -1.51 8.13 4.35
C ILE A 28 -0.90 9.02 3.27
N ARG A 29 -1.30 10.29 3.25
CA ARG A 29 -0.81 11.21 2.21
C ARG A 29 0.69 11.42 2.31
N LYS A 30 1.20 11.56 3.52
CA LYS A 30 2.63 11.72 3.73
C LYS A 30 3.40 10.51 3.23
N PHE A 31 2.89 9.31 3.52
CA PHE A 31 3.56 8.08 3.13
C PHE A 31 3.54 7.88 1.63
N VAL A 32 2.40 8.15 0.98
CA VAL A 32 2.32 8.02 -0.48
C VAL A 32 3.29 8.98 -1.16
N ASP A 33 3.42 10.20 -0.63
CA ASP A 33 4.38 11.16 -1.18
C ASP A 33 5.81 10.65 -1.04
N TYR A 34 6.13 10.02 0.08
CA TYR A 34 7.45 9.44 0.29
C TYR A 34 7.73 8.34 -0.75
N VAL A 35 6.77 7.44 -0.94
CA VAL A 35 6.92 6.34 -1.88
C VAL A 35 7.15 6.87 -3.29
N ARG A 36 6.36 7.86 -3.70
CA ARG A 36 6.51 8.45 -5.02
C ARG A 36 7.91 9.00 -5.24
N ALA A 37 8.46 9.63 -4.23
CA ALA A 37 9.75 10.31 -4.37
C ALA A 37 10.94 9.37 -4.20
N ASN A 38 10.78 8.27 -3.48
CA ASN A 38 11.94 7.48 -3.02
C ASN A 38 11.95 6.00 -3.40
N GLU A 39 10.86 5.48 -3.97
CA GLU A 39 10.77 4.03 -4.23
C GLU A 39 10.45 3.75 -5.69
N PRO A 40 11.43 3.87 -6.58
CA PRO A 40 11.15 3.64 -8.01
C PRO A 40 10.72 2.20 -8.32
N GLY A 41 11.06 1.24 -7.46
CA GLY A 41 10.62 -0.15 -7.66
C GLY A 41 9.20 -0.41 -7.21
N THR A 42 8.56 0.53 -6.52
CA THR A 42 7.14 0.44 -6.20
C THR A 42 6.39 1.04 -7.37
N LEU A 43 5.93 0.16 -8.27
CA LEU A 43 5.35 0.58 -9.53
C LEU A 43 3.99 1.22 -9.37
N ARG A 44 3.27 0.83 -8.34
CA ARG A 44 1.96 1.37 -8.06
C ARG A 44 1.71 1.32 -6.57
N TYR A 45 1.25 2.42 -6.02
CA TYR A 45 0.82 2.46 -4.64
C TYR A 45 -0.34 3.45 -4.56
N GLU A 46 -1.52 2.92 -4.32
CA GLU A 46 -2.74 3.70 -4.24
C GLU A 46 -3.47 3.36 -2.97
N VAL A 47 -4.12 4.35 -2.40
CA VAL A 47 -4.95 4.15 -1.23
C VAL A 47 -6.35 4.59 -1.60
N TRP A 48 -7.31 3.70 -1.40
CA TRP A 48 -8.70 3.96 -1.75
C TRP A 48 -9.53 3.90 -0.49
N GLN A 49 -10.48 4.81 -0.40
CA GLN A 49 -11.39 4.92 0.73
C GLN A 49 -12.77 4.51 0.27
N GLU A 50 -13.45 3.72 1.07
CA GLU A 50 -14.78 3.27 0.72
C GLU A 50 -15.74 4.44 0.72
N LYS A 51 -16.59 4.56 -0.30
CA LYS A 51 -17.50 5.67 -0.40
C LYS A 51 -18.60 5.62 0.66
N LYS A 52 -19.07 4.43 0.98
CA LYS A 52 -20.17 4.28 1.93
C LYS A 52 -19.71 4.31 3.37
N ASP A 53 -18.45 4.00 3.62
CA ASP A 53 -17.90 4.00 4.97
C ASP A 53 -16.51 4.60 4.92
N SER A 54 -16.40 5.87 5.22
CA SER A 54 -15.15 6.60 5.10
C SER A 54 -14.07 6.15 6.07
N THR A 55 -14.38 5.24 6.98
CA THR A 55 -13.38 4.70 7.89
C THR A 55 -12.69 3.45 7.32
N ARG A 56 -13.12 2.94 6.16
CA ARG A 56 -12.56 1.74 5.56
C ARG A 56 -11.69 2.09 4.38
N PHE A 57 -10.52 1.44 4.33
CA PHE A 57 -9.50 1.72 3.33
C PHE A 57 -8.95 0.44 2.73
N VAL A 58 -8.47 0.55 1.50
CA VAL A 58 -7.66 -0.51 0.88
C VAL A 58 -6.46 0.15 0.25
N HIS A 59 -5.28 -0.45 0.45
CA HIS A 59 -4.04 -0.03 -0.20
C HIS A 59 -3.73 -1.05 -1.28
N ILE A 60 -3.29 -0.56 -2.42
CA ILE A 60 -2.93 -1.41 -3.56
C ILE A 60 -1.46 -1.19 -3.84
N PHE A 61 -0.68 -2.25 -3.72
CA PHE A 61 0.76 -2.21 -3.97
C PHE A 61 1.12 -3.07 -5.16
N VAL A 62 1.95 -2.56 -6.05
CA VAL A 62 2.57 -3.37 -7.09
C VAL A 62 4.05 -3.09 -7.02
N PHE A 63 4.84 -4.10 -6.66
CA PHE A 63 6.29 -4.00 -6.60
C PHE A 63 6.90 -4.66 -7.81
N GLN A 64 7.96 -4.06 -8.32
CA GLN A 64 8.67 -4.58 -9.48
C GLN A 64 9.17 -6.00 -9.24
N ASP A 65 9.64 -6.30 -8.04
CA ASP A 65 10.20 -7.60 -7.67
C ASP A 65 10.29 -7.71 -6.15
N ALA A 66 10.85 -8.81 -5.67
CA ALA A 66 10.96 -9.04 -4.24
C ALA A 66 11.89 -8.05 -3.55
N GLU A 67 12.88 -7.55 -4.26
CA GLU A 67 13.79 -6.57 -3.69
C GLU A 67 13.09 -5.24 -3.45
N ALA A 68 12.24 -4.82 -4.39
CA ALA A 68 11.47 -3.60 -4.23
C ALA A 68 10.50 -3.73 -3.07
N ASP A 69 9.87 -4.89 -2.91
CA ASP A 69 9.00 -5.17 -1.78
C ASP A 69 9.77 -5.04 -0.47
N ARG A 70 10.97 -5.62 -0.42
CA ARG A 70 11.79 -5.56 0.78
C ARG A 70 12.22 -4.13 1.10
N THR A 71 12.60 -3.36 0.08
CA THR A 71 12.98 -1.96 0.25
C THR A 71 11.83 -1.18 0.88
N HIS A 72 10.61 -1.41 0.40
CA HIS A 72 9.43 -0.75 0.93
C HIS A 72 9.18 -1.17 2.38
N SER A 73 9.16 -2.48 2.61
CA SER A 73 8.78 -3.02 3.91
C SER A 73 9.76 -2.69 5.02
N GLU A 74 11.04 -2.51 4.68
CA GLU A 74 12.07 -2.23 5.65
C GLU A 74 12.38 -0.75 5.78
N SER A 75 11.64 0.12 5.10
CA SER A 75 11.92 1.54 5.13
C SER A 75 11.53 2.15 6.48
N LYS A 76 12.26 3.19 6.85
CA LYS A 76 11.92 3.95 8.03
C LYS A 76 10.57 4.62 7.88
N ALA A 77 10.22 5.00 6.66
CA ALA A 77 8.94 5.63 6.36
C ALA A 77 7.77 4.69 6.66
N VAL A 78 7.91 3.39 6.36
CA VAL A 78 6.87 2.42 6.67
C VAL A 78 6.73 2.28 8.18
N GLU A 79 7.84 2.29 8.88
CA GLU A 79 7.81 2.20 10.33
C GLU A 79 7.09 3.40 10.94
N GLU A 80 7.39 4.59 10.46
CA GLU A 80 6.73 5.80 10.94
C GLU A 80 5.25 5.80 10.62
N PHE A 81 4.91 5.40 9.40
CA PHE A 81 3.52 5.35 8.97
C PHE A 81 2.73 4.37 9.81
N SER A 82 3.27 3.17 10.01
CA SER A 82 2.62 2.15 10.82
C SER A 82 2.43 2.60 12.25
N GLY A 83 3.41 3.33 12.78
CA GLY A 83 3.34 3.83 14.14
C GLY A 83 2.19 4.81 14.36
N VAL A 84 1.78 5.52 13.31
CA VAL A 84 0.63 6.42 13.39
C VAL A 84 -0.66 5.68 13.09
N LEU A 85 -0.65 4.85 12.04
CA LEU A 85 -1.87 4.21 11.53
C LEU A 85 -2.38 3.08 12.42
N TYR A 86 -1.51 2.18 12.82
CA TYR A 86 -1.95 0.96 13.50
C TYR A 86 -2.72 1.23 14.78
N PRO A 87 -2.34 2.20 15.60
CA PRO A 87 -3.15 2.50 16.78
C PRO A 87 -4.56 2.98 16.47
N GLN A 88 -4.81 3.44 15.25
CA GLN A 88 -6.14 3.89 14.85
C GLN A 88 -7.01 2.76 14.31
N CYS A 89 -6.41 1.62 13.98
CA CYS A 89 -7.15 0.51 13.37
C CYS A 89 -7.98 -0.23 14.40
N LEU A 90 -9.20 -0.60 14.01
CA LEU A 90 -10.10 -1.35 14.90
C LEU A 90 -9.70 -2.81 15.02
N ALA A 91 -8.92 -3.31 14.07
CA ALA A 91 -8.40 -4.68 14.06
C ALA A 91 -7.10 -4.67 13.29
N PRO A 92 -6.29 -5.73 13.35
CA PRO A 92 -5.05 -5.78 12.60
C PRO A 92 -5.29 -5.60 11.10
N VAL A 93 -4.35 -4.94 10.42
CA VAL A 93 -4.41 -4.77 8.98
C VAL A 93 -4.30 -6.14 8.33
N GLU A 94 -5.15 -6.38 7.35
CA GLU A 94 -5.16 -7.66 6.65
C GLU A 94 -4.43 -7.50 5.31
N PHE A 95 -3.35 -8.26 5.11
CA PHE A 95 -2.58 -8.23 3.87
C PHE A 95 -2.92 -9.47 3.05
N VAL A 96 -3.20 -9.27 1.76
CA VAL A 96 -3.55 -10.37 0.87
C VAL A 96 -2.71 -10.26 -0.39
N ASP A 97 -2.01 -11.35 -0.73
CA ASP A 97 -1.21 -11.39 -1.95
C ASP A 97 -2.10 -11.84 -3.11
N TYR A 98 -1.89 -11.22 -4.26
CA TYR A 98 -2.67 -11.53 -5.45
C TYR A 98 -1.73 -11.78 -6.63
N LYS A 99 -2.20 -12.56 -7.59
CA LYS A 99 -1.51 -12.64 -8.86
C LYS A 99 -2.45 -12.17 -9.96
N LEU A 100 -1.89 -11.51 -10.95
CA LEU A 100 -2.68 -11.01 -12.06
C LEU A 100 -3.17 -12.18 -12.91
N VAL A 101 -4.46 -12.23 -13.17
CA VAL A 101 -5.04 -13.23 -14.05
C VAL A 101 -5.21 -12.64 -15.45
N ALA A 102 -5.72 -11.43 -15.54
CA ALA A 102 -5.97 -10.79 -16.82
C ALA A 102 -6.08 -9.28 -16.61
N SER A 103 -5.77 -8.54 -17.66
CA SER A 103 -5.85 -7.08 -17.63
C SER A 103 -6.13 -6.59 -19.04
N ASN A 104 -6.87 -5.50 -19.14
CA ASN A 104 -7.05 -4.86 -20.42
C ASN A 104 -5.97 -3.80 -20.68
N ALA A 105 -5.05 -3.62 -19.74
CA ALA A 105 -3.96 -2.66 -19.92
C ALA A 105 -2.91 -3.26 -20.85
N SER A 106 -2.21 -2.39 -21.58
CA SER A 106 -1.13 -2.85 -22.46
C SER A 106 -0.01 -3.44 -21.63
N PRO A 107 0.66 -4.48 -22.14
CA PRO A 107 1.82 -5.04 -21.44
C PRO A 107 2.92 -4.00 -21.35
N ARG A 108 3.71 -4.06 -20.27
CA ARG A 108 4.83 -3.17 -20.14
C ARG A 108 5.98 -3.66 -20.98
N PRO A 109 6.77 -2.76 -21.58
CA PRO A 109 7.92 -3.14 -22.39
C PRO A 109 8.96 -3.92 -21.63
#